data_59f7cca2c8317a919fcd14fbc3abd293
#
_entry.id   59f7cca2c8317a919fcd14fbc3abd293
#
_cell.length_a   1.000
_cell.length_b   1.000
_cell.length_c   1.000
_cell.angle_alpha   90.00
_cell.angle_beta   90.00
_cell.angle_gamma   90.00
#
_symmetry.space_group_name_H-M   'P 1'
#
loop_
_entity.id
_entity.type
_entity.pdbx_description
1 polymer ?
#
loop_
_entity_poly.entity_id
_entity_poly.type
_entity_poly.pdbx_seq_one_letter_code
_entity_poly.pdbx_strand_id
1 'polypeptide(L)'
;MELSPSCNLKLDDRNLIEYGSQIAQQLQSFIVNSNTLNMKELCIIPGKFCWNICVDLLVLQMDGNPLDACSIATHVALNCTKIPKVQIFLGESGKPEDFEVNGDLGESISLNARNIPICVSSAKVSI
;
A
#
# COMPACT_ATOMS: atom_id res chain seq x y z
N MET A 1 -10.14 -0.91 0.58
CA MET A 1 -10.39 -0.55 1.99
C MET A 1 -11.81 -0.94 2.36
N GLU A 2 -11.96 -1.65 3.44
CA GLU A 2 -13.25 -2.07 3.96
C GLU A 2 -13.52 -1.42 5.32
N LEU A 3 -14.75 -0.99 5.51
CA LEU A 3 -15.24 -0.50 6.79
C LEU A 3 -16.10 -1.61 7.40
N SER A 4 -15.77 -2.04 8.62
CA SER A 4 -16.57 -3.04 9.32
C SER A 4 -17.99 -2.52 9.57
N PRO A 5 -19.02 -3.34 9.42
CA PRO A 5 -20.39 -2.98 9.78
C PRO A 5 -20.55 -2.58 11.26
N SER A 6 -19.59 -2.99 12.11
CA SER A 6 -19.54 -2.59 13.52
C SER A 6 -18.97 -1.19 13.75
N CYS A 7 -18.47 -0.51 12.72
CA CYS A 7 -18.16 0.90 12.80
C CYS A 7 -19.44 1.67 13.15
N ASN A 8 -19.44 2.35 14.28
CA ASN A 8 -20.59 3.07 14.85
C ASN A 8 -20.99 4.33 14.05
N LEU A 9 -21.03 4.20 12.74
CA LEU A 9 -21.47 5.25 11.84
C LEU A 9 -22.94 5.06 11.54
N LYS A 10 -23.72 6.10 11.78
CA LYS A 10 -25.14 6.20 11.34
C LYS A 10 -25.20 6.41 9.81
N LEU A 11 -24.40 5.66 9.05
CA LEU A 11 -24.36 5.73 7.59
C LEU A 11 -24.92 4.43 7.03
N ASP A 12 -25.68 4.55 5.96
CA ASP A 12 -26.10 3.40 5.18
C ASP A 12 -24.90 2.69 4.55
N ASP A 13 -24.97 1.40 4.31
CA ASP A 13 -23.90 0.57 3.76
C ASP A 13 -23.28 1.17 2.48
N ARG A 14 -24.09 1.78 1.63
CA ARG A 14 -23.60 2.44 0.39
C ARG A 14 -22.67 3.62 0.69
N ASN A 15 -23.05 4.43 1.66
CA ASN A 15 -22.26 5.61 2.08
C ASN A 15 -20.96 5.19 2.77
N LEU A 16 -20.95 4.05 3.47
CA LEU A 16 -19.74 3.48 4.05
C LEU A 16 -18.75 3.02 2.98
N ILE A 17 -19.22 2.34 1.94
CA ILE A 17 -18.39 1.89 0.82
C ILE A 17 -17.80 3.09 0.08
N GLU A 18 -18.62 4.10 -0.20
CA GLU A 18 -18.16 5.31 -0.88
C GLU A 18 -17.13 6.08 -0.07
N TYR A 19 -17.37 6.22 1.23
CA TYR A 19 -16.44 6.87 2.16
C TYR A 19 -15.10 6.11 2.23
N GLY A 20 -15.14 4.78 2.33
CA GLY A 20 -13.96 3.94 2.28
C GLY A 20 -13.17 4.09 0.98
N SER A 21 -13.87 4.15 -0.15
CA SER A 21 -13.26 4.40 -1.46
C SER A 21 -12.58 5.77 -1.55
N GLN A 22 -13.19 6.81 -1.02
CA GLN A 22 -12.61 8.16 -1.00
C GLN A 22 -11.32 8.20 -0.20
N ILE A 23 -11.29 7.59 1.00
CA ILE A 23 -10.09 7.52 1.83
C ILE A 23 -8.99 6.72 1.11
N ALA A 24 -9.33 5.58 0.51
CA ALA A 24 -8.38 4.76 -0.22
C ALA A 24 -7.75 5.51 -1.40
N GLN A 25 -8.53 6.25 -2.17
CA GLN A 25 -8.04 7.09 -3.26
C GLN A 25 -7.12 8.21 -2.78
N GLN A 26 -7.46 8.86 -1.67
CA GLN A 26 -6.61 9.89 -1.08
C GLN A 26 -5.27 9.31 -0.62
N LEU A 27 -5.26 8.19 0.09
CA LEU A 27 -4.04 7.53 0.54
C LEU A 27 -3.18 7.08 -0.65
N GLN A 28 -3.77 6.48 -1.66
CA GLN A 28 -3.07 6.10 -2.88
C GLN A 28 -2.43 7.32 -3.56
N SER A 29 -3.17 8.40 -3.70
CA SER A 29 -2.68 9.65 -4.27
C SER A 29 -1.48 10.21 -3.50
N PHE A 30 -1.54 10.24 -2.18
CA PHE A 30 -0.43 10.71 -1.35
C PHE A 30 0.83 9.85 -1.51
N ILE A 31 0.68 8.54 -1.53
CA ILE A 31 1.82 7.61 -1.67
C ILE A 31 2.44 7.72 -3.07
N VAL A 32 1.61 7.71 -4.10
CA VAL A 32 2.08 7.77 -5.50
C VAL A 32 2.72 9.12 -5.81
N ASN A 33 2.05 10.22 -5.43
CA ASN A 33 2.54 11.57 -5.72
C ASN A 33 3.78 11.96 -4.89
N SER A 34 3.99 11.33 -3.75
CA SER A 34 5.18 11.56 -2.94
C SER A 34 6.47 11.08 -3.59
N ASN A 35 6.35 10.19 -4.57
CA ASN A 35 7.47 9.59 -5.30
C ASN A 35 8.52 8.94 -4.38
N THR A 36 8.09 8.49 -3.20
CA THR A 36 8.95 7.93 -2.15
C THR A 36 9.20 6.45 -2.30
N LEU A 37 8.31 5.75 -3.03
CA LEU A 37 8.51 4.35 -3.41
C LEU A 37 9.37 4.28 -4.67
N ASN A 38 10.48 3.55 -4.58
CA ASN A 38 11.33 3.33 -5.73
C ASN A 38 10.69 2.24 -6.63
N MET A 39 9.97 2.68 -7.65
CA MET A 39 9.32 1.78 -8.59
C MET A 39 10.28 0.85 -9.34
N LYS A 40 11.55 1.22 -9.44
CA LYS A 40 12.59 0.36 -10.07
C LYS A 40 12.90 -0.87 -9.23
N GLU A 41 12.81 -0.79 -7.91
CA GLU A 41 13.00 -1.93 -7.00
C GLU A 41 11.87 -2.95 -7.12
N LEU A 42 10.70 -2.54 -7.59
CA LEU A 42 9.55 -3.40 -7.82
C LEU A 42 9.57 -4.07 -9.21
N CYS A 43 10.49 -3.69 -10.07
CA CYS A 43 10.62 -4.28 -11.39
C CYS A 43 11.33 -5.64 -11.29
N ILE A 44 10.72 -6.69 -11.86
CA ILE A 44 11.32 -8.03 -11.98
C ILE A 44 12.04 -8.14 -13.31
N ILE A 45 11.29 -8.03 -14.40
CA ILE A 45 11.84 -8.03 -15.76
C ILE A 45 11.33 -6.76 -16.45
N PRO A 46 12.23 -5.86 -16.88
CA PRO A 46 11.84 -4.61 -17.51
C PRO A 46 10.92 -4.85 -18.73
N GLY A 47 9.77 -4.17 -18.73
CA GLY A 47 8.77 -4.27 -19.79
C GLY A 47 7.91 -5.54 -19.79
N LYS A 48 8.12 -6.48 -18.87
CA LYS A 48 7.34 -7.73 -18.79
C LYS A 48 6.66 -7.94 -17.45
N PHE A 49 7.40 -7.91 -16.33
CA PHE A 49 6.91 -8.25 -15.00
C PHE A 49 7.38 -7.26 -13.96
N CYS A 50 6.48 -6.91 -13.05
CA CYS A 50 6.79 -6.12 -11.86
C CYS A 50 5.94 -6.59 -10.67
N TRP A 51 6.41 -6.29 -9.47
CA TRP A 51 5.63 -6.47 -8.26
C TRP A 51 4.49 -5.46 -8.20
N ASN A 52 3.30 -5.93 -7.86
CA ASN A 52 2.16 -5.09 -7.54
C ASN A 52 1.95 -5.10 -6.03
N ILE A 53 1.94 -3.93 -5.41
CA ILE A 53 1.69 -3.78 -3.98
C ILE A 53 0.22 -3.44 -3.77
N CYS A 54 -0.50 -4.35 -3.10
CA CYS A 54 -1.88 -4.13 -2.68
C CYS A 54 -1.90 -3.90 -1.16
N VAL A 55 -2.54 -2.83 -0.73
CA VAL A 55 -2.73 -2.51 0.69
C VAL A 55 -4.20 -2.62 1.02
N ASP A 56 -4.54 -3.60 1.83
CA ASP A 56 -5.90 -3.83 2.32
C ASP A 56 -6.04 -3.25 3.74
N LEU A 57 -7.00 -2.36 3.91
CA LEU A 57 -7.29 -1.71 5.18
C LEU A 57 -8.68 -2.11 5.65
N LEU A 58 -8.76 -2.66 6.85
CA LEU A 58 -10.01 -2.96 7.54
C LEU A 58 -10.14 -2.04 8.76
N VAL A 59 -11.15 -1.17 8.76
CA VAL A 59 -11.46 -0.30 9.89
C VAL A 59 -12.52 -0.97 10.76
N LEU A 60 -12.14 -1.34 11.97
CA LEU A 60 -13.01 -2.03 12.93
C LEU A 60 -13.88 -1.07 13.73
N GLN A 61 -13.35 0.08 14.09
CA GLN A 61 -14.04 1.11 14.86
C GLN A 61 -13.58 2.49 14.39
N MET A 62 -14.49 3.44 14.37
CA MET A 62 -14.22 4.81 13.94
C MET A 62 -14.87 5.81 14.90
N ASP A 63 -14.04 6.50 15.68
CA ASP A 63 -14.44 7.58 16.59
C ASP A 63 -13.95 8.96 16.14
N GLY A 64 -13.30 9.04 14.98
CA GLY A 64 -12.81 10.28 14.36
C GLY A 64 -11.59 10.03 13.47
N ASN A 65 -11.41 10.89 12.52
CA ASN A 65 -10.28 10.98 11.58
C ASN A 65 -9.66 9.65 11.13
N PRO A 66 -10.38 8.84 10.33
CA PRO A 66 -9.89 7.56 9.87
C PRO A 66 -8.73 7.70 8.86
N LEU A 67 -8.64 8.82 8.16
CA LEU A 67 -7.59 9.07 7.16
C LEU A 67 -6.19 9.04 7.79
N ASP A 68 -6.00 9.75 8.90
CA ASP A 68 -4.70 9.81 9.59
C ASP A 68 -4.33 8.45 10.18
N ALA A 69 -5.28 7.76 10.81
CA ALA A 69 -5.08 6.42 11.34
C ALA A 69 -4.72 5.40 10.25
N CYS A 70 -5.45 5.41 9.14
CA CYS A 70 -5.16 4.56 7.98
C CYS A 70 -3.80 4.88 7.34
N SER A 71 -3.42 6.15 7.31
CA SER A 71 -2.12 6.58 6.83
C SER A 71 -0.97 6.01 7.67
N ILE A 72 -1.09 6.08 8.98
CA ILE A 72 -0.10 5.51 9.91
C ILE A 72 -0.03 3.98 9.75
N ALA A 73 -1.17 3.31 9.71
CA ALA A 73 -1.23 1.86 9.53
C ALA A 73 -0.58 1.43 8.21
N THR A 74 -0.85 2.13 7.12
CA THR A 74 -0.26 1.89 5.80
C THR A 74 1.26 2.10 5.83
N HIS A 75 1.72 3.17 6.46
CA HIS A 75 3.14 3.46 6.62
C HIS A 75 3.87 2.33 7.35
N VAL A 76 3.33 1.88 8.47
CA VAL A 76 3.91 0.76 9.25
C VAL A 76 3.90 -0.54 8.43
N ALA A 77 2.78 -0.88 7.80
CA ALA A 77 2.65 -2.09 7.01
C ALA A 77 3.68 -2.14 5.87
N LEU A 78 3.83 -1.04 5.13
CA LEU A 78 4.80 -0.95 4.03
C LEU A 78 6.25 -1.03 4.53
N ASN A 79 6.57 -0.45 5.68
CA ASN A 79 7.90 -0.58 6.27
C ASN A 79 8.20 -2.00 6.77
N CYS A 80 7.20 -2.77 7.13
CA CYS A 80 7.33 -4.18 7.53
C CYS A 80 7.27 -5.14 6.35
N THR A 81 6.96 -4.66 5.16
CA THR A 81 6.81 -5.49 3.96
C THR A 81 8.17 -5.98 3.47
N LYS A 82 8.22 -7.27 3.20
CA LYS A 82 9.39 -7.94 2.61
C LYS A 82 9.03 -8.48 1.26
N ILE A 83 9.91 -8.26 0.30
CA ILE A 83 9.76 -8.74 -1.07
C ILE A 83 10.65 -9.98 -1.23
N PRO A 84 10.09 -11.13 -1.66
CA PRO A 84 10.89 -12.32 -1.92
C PRO A 84 11.93 -12.05 -3.01
N LYS A 85 13.11 -12.64 -2.89
CA LYS A 85 14.08 -12.64 -4.00
C LYS A 85 13.53 -13.44 -5.17
N VAL A 86 13.86 -12.96 -6.35
CA VAL A 86 13.45 -13.56 -7.61
C VAL A 86 14.69 -14.02 -8.36
N GLN A 87 14.65 -15.26 -8.85
CA GLN A 87 15.66 -15.79 -9.77
C GLN A 87 15.18 -15.63 -11.19
N ILE A 88 15.98 -14.95 -12.01
CA ILE A 88 15.65 -14.66 -13.41
C ILE A 88 16.33 -15.70 -14.28
N PHE A 89 15.56 -16.30 -15.19
CA PHE A 89 16.07 -17.23 -16.20
C PHE A 89 16.24 -16.52 -17.53
N LEU A 90 17.41 -16.74 -18.13
CA LEU A 90 17.73 -16.21 -19.45
C LEU A 90 17.27 -17.22 -20.52
N GLY A 91 16.58 -16.72 -21.55
CA GLY A 91 16.22 -17.51 -22.71
C GLY A 91 17.41 -17.78 -23.63
N GLU A 92 17.17 -18.50 -24.74
CA GLU A 92 18.20 -18.86 -25.74
C GLU A 92 18.91 -17.63 -26.34
N SER A 93 18.21 -16.48 -26.39
CA SER A 93 18.76 -15.20 -26.85
C SER A 93 19.59 -14.45 -25.81
N GLY A 94 19.77 -14.99 -24.59
CA GLY A 94 20.44 -14.33 -23.49
C GLY A 94 19.64 -13.19 -22.85
N LYS A 95 18.37 -13.04 -23.22
CA LYS A 95 17.46 -12.06 -22.62
C LYS A 95 16.64 -12.68 -21.50
N PRO A 96 16.26 -11.91 -20.44
CA PRO A 96 15.38 -12.40 -19.40
C PRO A 96 14.02 -12.81 -19.99
N GLU A 97 13.63 -14.06 -19.83
CA GLU A 97 12.36 -14.58 -20.38
C GLU A 97 11.39 -14.99 -19.28
N ASP A 98 11.90 -15.54 -18.19
CA ASP A 98 11.07 -16.06 -17.09
C ASP A 98 11.74 -15.82 -15.74
N PHE A 99 10.99 -16.00 -14.66
CA PHE A 99 11.48 -15.86 -13.29
C PHE A 99 10.81 -16.87 -12.36
N GLU A 100 11.51 -17.18 -11.26
CA GLU A 100 11.00 -17.98 -10.18
C GLU A 100 11.13 -17.21 -8.85
N VAL A 101 10.08 -17.23 -8.05
CA VAL A 101 10.07 -16.59 -6.72
C VAL A 101 10.67 -17.56 -5.72
N ASN A 102 11.73 -17.13 -5.03
CA ASN A 102 12.29 -17.93 -3.94
C ASN A 102 11.34 -17.94 -2.74
N GLY A 103 10.87 -19.13 -2.35
CA GLY A 103 9.97 -19.32 -1.22
C GLY A 103 10.66 -19.22 0.15
N ASP A 104 11.98 -19.05 0.19
CA ASP A 104 12.71 -18.93 1.45
C ASP A 104 12.60 -17.50 2.00
N LEU A 105 11.89 -17.35 3.12
CA LEU A 105 11.70 -16.07 3.80
C LEU A 105 13.02 -15.44 4.30
N GLY A 106 14.07 -16.26 4.46
CA GLY A 106 15.40 -15.79 4.87
C GLY A 106 16.10 -14.91 3.82
N GLU A 107 15.73 -15.04 2.55
CA GLU A 107 16.30 -14.30 1.43
C GLU A 107 15.43 -13.14 0.91
N SER A 108 14.52 -12.63 1.72
CA SER A 108 13.67 -11.51 1.34
C SER A 108 14.38 -10.15 1.49
N ILE A 109 13.97 -9.19 0.66
CA ILE A 109 14.45 -7.81 0.69
C ILE A 109 13.37 -6.93 1.32
N SER A 110 13.73 -6.09 2.28
CA SER A 110 12.77 -5.13 2.85
C SER A 110 12.43 -4.05 1.84
N LEU A 111 11.14 -3.76 1.71
CA LEU A 111 10.68 -2.63 0.91
C LEU A 111 11.20 -1.32 1.52
N ASN A 112 11.80 -0.47 0.70
CA ASN A 112 12.24 0.84 1.14
C ASN A 112 11.07 1.82 1.18
N ALA A 113 10.36 1.85 2.31
CA ALA A 113 9.17 2.65 2.52
C ALA A 113 9.36 3.74 3.60
N ARG A 114 10.59 4.04 4.01
CA ARG A 114 10.89 4.93 5.14
C ARG A 114 10.38 6.36 4.93
N ASN A 115 10.36 6.83 3.70
CA ASN A 115 10.01 8.20 3.35
C ASN A 115 8.54 8.35 2.93
N ILE A 116 7.71 7.34 3.10
CA ILE A 116 6.28 7.44 2.80
C ILE A 116 5.66 8.48 3.74
N PRO A 117 4.91 9.46 3.21
CA PRO A 117 4.32 10.51 4.02
C PRO A 117 3.22 9.96 4.94
N ILE A 118 3.08 10.59 6.10
CA ILE A 118 1.98 10.37 7.03
C ILE A 118 1.06 11.58 6.95
N CYS A 119 -0.24 11.32 6.86
CA CYS A 119 -1.25 12.37 6.85
C CYS A 119 -1.45 12.93 8.25
N VAL A 120 -1.54 14.24 8.36
CA VAL A 120 -1.92 14.95 9.57
C VAL A 120 -3.04 15.93 9.21
N SER A 121 -4.19 15.75 9.86
CA SER A 121 -5.34 16.62 9.65
C SER A 121 -5.40 17.68 10.74
N SER A 122 -5.74 18.90 10.36
CA SER A 122 -5.98 20.01 11.28
C SER A 122 -7.23 20.77 10.89
N ALA A 123 -7.96 21.28 11.87
CA ALA A 123 -9.12 22.13 11.66
C ALA A 123 -8.94 23.46 12.40
N LYS A 124 -9.22 24.57 11.69
CA LYS A 124 -9.26 25.90 12.30
C LYS A 124 -10.68 26.18 12.76
N VAL A 125 -10.85 26.38 14.04
CA VAL A 125 -12.12 26.81 14.63
C VAL A 125 -12.08 28.32 14.84
N SER A 126 -13.03 29.05 14.25
CA SER A 126 -13.27 30.48 14.57
C SER A 126 -14.15 30.57 15.79
N ILE A 127 -13.69 31.29 16.79
CA ILE A 127 -14.46 31.62 18.01
C ILE A 127 -15.19 32.92 17.76
#